data_72a3795d1a793f107ba88e60f9b99357
#
_entry.id   72a3795d1a793f107ba88e60f9b99357
#
_cell.length_a   1.000
_cell.length_b   1.000
_cell.length_c   1.000
_cell.angle_alpha   90.00
_cell.angle_beta   90.00
_cell.angle_gamma   90.00
#
_symmetry.space_group_name_H-M   'P 1'
#
loop_
_entity.id
_entity.type
_entity.pdbx_description
1 polymer ?
#
loop_
_entity_poly.entity_id
_entity_poly.type
_entity_poly.pdbx_seq_one_letter_code
_entity_poly.pdbx_strand_id
1 'polypeptide(L)'
;ERDSAFVCGYINVLSAANREEEAGKVAADFLQGKEQKILEYEGYFSIFYRYIHDINSSAFLYVVNHKKEIADRFPQQASSLNRRILEDWISGSYTYLKVDESKHCTFDEQGLNAYVTRMKQMNVAEADMIGENLRLNRDGIMNQWDSFVKRGDKLLASHTILGDEEQLLQWVKWMNKACADMSLREKAAQWCEKACADLIKKNEE
;
A
#
# COMPACT_ATOMS: atom_id res chain seq x y z
N GLU A 1 28.62 12.57 -3.01
CA GLU A 1 28.27 12.07 -4.36
C GLU A 1 29.04 10.81 -4.77
N ARG A 2 30.39 10.75 -4.60
CA ARG A 2 31.16 9.53 -4.94
C ARG A 2 30.68 8.29 -4.21
N ASP A 3 30.39 8.42 -2.91
CA ASP A 3 29.95 7.30 -2.07
C ASP A 3 28.59 6.77 -2.49
N SER A 4 27.64 7.64 -2.86
CA SER A 4 26.33 7.21 -3.32
C SER A 4 26.39 6.50 -4.67
N ALA A 5 27.26 6.96 -5.59
CA ALA A 5 27.44 6.31 -6.89
C ALA A 5 28.02 4.89 -6.74
N PHE A 6 29.00 4.71 -5.86
CA PHE A 6 29.58 3.40 -5.57
C PHE A 6 28.55 2.45 -4.95
N VAL A 7 27.79 2.93 -3.95
CA VAL A 7 26.76 2.14 -3.28
C VAL A 7 25.62 1.79 -4.25
N CYS A 8 25.17 2.73 -5.09
CA CYS A 8 24.22 2.44 -6.15
C CYS A 8 24.70 1.33 -7.08
N GLY A 9 25.98 1.38 -7.50
CA GLY A 9 26.58 0.34 -8.33
C GLY A 9 26.57 -1.02 -7.67
N TYR A 10 26.95 -1.09 -6.38
CA TYR A 10 26.94 -2.34 -5.62
C TYR A 10 25.53 -2.91 -5.42
N ILE A 11 24.58 -2.06 -5.03
CA ILE A 11 23.17 -2.47 -4.88
C ILE A 11 22.60 -2.97 -6.20
N ASN A 12 22.89 -2.31 -7.34
CA ASN A 12 22.43 -2.77 -8.66
C ASN A 12 22.98 -4.16 -9.00
N VAL A 13 24.22 -4.47 -8.61
CA VAL A 13 24.80 -5.82 -8.80
C VAL A 13 24.05 -6.85 -7.95
N LEU A 14 23.72 -6.52 -6.69
CA LEU A 14 22.93 -7.40 -5.81
C LEU A 14 21.53 -7.66 -6.41
N SER A 15 20.83 -6.62 -6.89
CA SER A 15 19.51 -6.75 -7.53
C SER A 15 19.60 -7.60 -8.80
N ALA A 16 20.60 -7.38 -9.63
CA ALA A 16 20.82 -8.19 -10.83
C ALA A 16 21.10 -9.67 -10.52
N ALA A 17 21.62 -9.96 -9.34
CA ALA A 17 21.83 -11.31 -8.82
C ALA A 17 20.59 -11.87 -8.06
N ASN A 18 19.41 -11.21 -8.11
CA ASN A 18 18.19 -11.54 -7.38
C ASN A 18 18.38 -11.59 -5.85
N ARG A 19 19.26 -10.73 -5.31
CA ARG A 19 19.55 -10.59 -3.87
C ARG A 19 18.92 -9.30 -3.32
N GLU A 20 17.62 -9.13 -3.54
CA GLU A 20 16.88 -7.90 -3.21
C GLU A 20 16.90 -7.58 -1.71
N GLU A 21 16.79 -8.59 -0.84
CA GLU A 21 16.85 -8.40 0.60
C GLU A 21 18.19 -7.81 1.06
N GLU A 22 19.29 -8.27 0.46
CA GLU A 22 20.63 -7.75 0.76
C GLU A 22 20.81 -6.35 0.19
N ALA A 23 20.28 -6.10 -1.01
CA ALA A 23 20.27 -4.78 -1.62
C ALA A 23 19.57 -3.76 -0.71
N GLY A 24 18.40 -4.12 -0.17
CA GLY A 24 17.66 -3.31 0.79
C GLY A 24 18.42 -3.05 2.10
N LYS A 25 19.10 -4.06 2.65
CA LYS A 25 19.93 -3.90 3.85
C LYS A 25 21.10 -2.94 3.61
N VAL A 26 21.82 -3.10 2.50
CA VAL A 26 22.93 -2.20 2.13
C VAL A 26 22.44 -0.76 1.96
N ALA A 27 21.29 -0.57 1.34
CA ALA A 27 20.66 0.74 1.18
C ALA A 27 20.30 1.38 2.53
N ALA A 28 19.68 0.60 3.43
CA ALA A 28 19.29 1.06 4.76
C ALA A 28 20.52 1.45 5.60
N ASP A 29 21.54 0.59 5.65
CA ASP A 29 22.79 0.86 6.36
C ASP A 29 23.51 2.10 5.83
N PHE A 30 23.50 2.28 4.51
CA PHE A 30 24.14 3.45 3.88
C PHE A 30 23.43 4.76 4.24
N LEU A 31 22.08 4.75 4.30
CA LEU A 31 21.28 5.94 4.58
C LEU A 31 21.19 6.26 6.07
N GLN A 32 21.44 5.30 6.95
CA GLN A 32 21.34 5.48 8.39
C GLN A 32 22.24 6.63 8.88
N GLY A 33 21.65 7.60 9.59
CA GLY A 33 22.33 8.79 10.06
C GLY A 33 22.69 9.81 8.98
N LYS A 34 22.19 9.61 7.75
CA LYS A 34 22.44 10.49 6.61
C LYS A 34 21.13 10.88 5.90
N GLU A 35 20.00 10.78 6.58
CA GLU A 35 18.68 10.93 6.01
C GLU A 35 18.48 12.30 5.34
N GLN A 36 19.04 13.38 5.93
CA GLN A 36 19.00 14.72 5.34
C GLN A 36 19.62 14.79 3.94
N LYS A 37 20.60 13.92 3.63
CA LYS A 37 21.22 13.88 2.31
C LYS A 37 20.28 13.42 1.21
N ILE A 38 19.15 12.80 1.56
CA ILE A 38 18.09 12.43 0.61
C ILE A 38 17.51 13.68 -0.05
N LEU A 39 17.39 14.80 0.68
CA LEU A 39 16.96 16.09 0.13
C LEU A 39 18.07 16.80 -0.66
N GLU A 40 19.33 16.59 -0.28
CA GLU A 40 20.44 17.34 -0.85
C GLU A 40 20.93 16.76 -2.18
N TYR A 41 20.93 15.41 -2.30
CA TYR A 41 21.62 14.71 -3.40
C TYR A 41 20.72 13.68 -4.08
N GLU A 42 20.61 13.78 -5.40
CA GLU A 42 19.81 12.87 -6.23
C GLU A 42 20.23 11.39 -6.06
N GLY A 43 21.51 11.10 -5.87
CA GLY A 43 22.00 9.74 -5.65
C GLY A 43 21.46 9.13 -4.35
N TYR A 44 21.35 9.90 -3.27
CA TYR A 44 20.75 9.45 -2.02
C TYR A 44 19.24 9.26 -2.14
N PHE A 45 18.56 10.18 -2.82
CA PHE A 45 17.14 10.05 -3.13
C PHE A 45 16.88 8.80 -3.98
N SER A 46 17.70 8.52 -4.99
CA SER A 46 17.58 7.34 -5.84
C SER A 46 17.74 6.03 -5.06
N ILE A 47 18.69 5.97 -4.10
CA ILE A 47 18.85 4.81 -3.22
C ILE A 47 17.61 4.62 -2.36
N PHE A 48 17.13 5.68 -1.71
CA PHE A 48 15.88 5.64 -0.96
C PHE A 48 14.72 5.16 -1.83
N TYR A 49 14.51 5.82 -2.96
CA TYR A 49 13.37 5.58 -3.83
C TYR A 49 13.28 4.13 -4.35
N ARG A 50 14.40 3.49 -4.59
CA ARG A 50 14.43 2.13 -5.17
C ARG A 50 14.43 1.01 -4.13
N TYR A 51 15.01 1.25 -2.94
CA TYR A 51 15.37 0.14 -2.06
C TYR A 51 14.85 0.24 -0.63
N ILE A 52 14.33 1.40 -0.21
CA ILE A 52 13.82 1.57 1.15
C ILE A 52 12.31 1.43 1.16
N HIS A 53 11.84 0.24 1.49
CA HIS A 53 10.41 -0.11 1.62
C HIS A 53 9.99 -0.33 3.07
N ASP A 54 10.95 -0.42 4.00
CA ASP A 54 10.64 -0.57 5.41
C ASP A 54 10.09 0.75 5.99
N ILE A 55 8.78 0.75 6.24
CA ILE A 55 8.04 1.86 6.84
C ILE A 55 8.51 2.25 8.25
N ASN A 56 9.33 1.42 8.90
CA ASN A 56 9.90 1.67 10.21
C ASN A 56 11.32 2.26 10.14
N SER A 57 11.95 2.25 8.96
CA SER A 57 13.30 2.79 8.80
C SER A 57 13.32 4.30 9.00
N SER A 58 14.42 4.81 9.55
CA SER A 58 14.61 6.24 9.75
C SER A 58 14.54 7.04 8.44
N ALA A 59 15.06 6.47 7.35
CA ALA A 59 15.02 7.07 6.02
C ALA A 59 13.57 7.19 5.49
N PHE A 60 12.72 6.15 5.68
CA PHE A 60 11.32 6.21 5.28
C PHE A 60 10.56 7.27 6.08
N LEU A 61 10.72 7.27 7.40
CA LEU A 61 10.07 8.24 8.29
C LEU A 61 10.53 9.67 7.98
N TYR A 62 11.81 9.87 7.69
CA TYR A 62 12.34 11.16 7.26
C TYR A 62 11.64 11.66 5.99
N VAL A 63 11.57 10.84 4.95
CA VAL A 63 10.93 11.21 3.67
C VAL A 63 9.45 11.49 3.84
N VAL A 64 8.71 10.70 4.62
CA VAL A 64 7.29 10.94 4.89
C VAL A 64 7.06 12.29 5.58
N ASN A 65 7.93 12.66 6.52
CA ASN A 65 7.86 13.94 7.24
C ASN A 65 8.27 15.15 6.38
N HIS A 66 9.05 14.95 5.32
CA HIS A 66 9.58 16.00 4.44
C HIS A 66 9.05 15.89 3.00
N LYS A 67 7.84 15.30 2.83
CA LYS A 67 7.26 15.07 1.49
C LYS A 67 7.20 16.33 0.64
N LYS A 68 6.86 17.46 1.24
CA LYS A 68 6.72 18.74 0.52
C LYS A 68 8.08 19.20 -0.01
N GLU A 69 9.10 19.22 0.85
CA GLU A 69 10.45 19.64 0.49
C GLU A 69 11.06 18.73 -0.58
N ILE A 70 10.76 17.42 -0.50
CA ILE A 70 11.18 16.44 -1.50
C ILE A 70 10.46 16.67 -2.83
N ALA A 71 9.15 16.94 -2.80
CA ALA A 71 8.38 17.25 -4.00
C ALA A 71 8.87 18.55 -4.68
N ASP A 72 9.19 19.56 -3.90
CA ASP A 72 9.76 20.81 -4.40
C ASP A 72 11.16 20.59 -5.02
N ARG A 73 11.96 19.72 -4.44
CA ARG A 73 13.32 19.41 -4.89
C ARG A 73 13.35 18.45 -6.08
N PHE A 74 12.43 17.48 -6.13
CA PHE A 74 12.35 16.44 -7.16
C PHE A 74 10.94 16.38 -7.78
N PRO A 75 10.49 17.46 -8.46
CA PRO A 75 9.10 17.58 -8.91
C PRO A 75 8.66 16.50 -9.90
N GLN A 76 9.60 16.00 -10.72
CA GLN A 76 9.29 14.94 -11.69
C GLN A 76 8.97 13.59 -11.02
N GLN A 77 9.51 13.35 -9.82
CA GLN A 77 9.31 12.12 -9.06
C GLN A 77 8.23 12.24 -7.98
N ALA A 78 7.71 13.44 -7.74
CA ALA A 78 6.79 13.70 -6.62
C ALA A 78 5.53 12.83 -6.65
N SER A 79 4.89 12.69 -7.81
CA SER A 79 3.69 11.88 -7.98
C SER A 79 3.97 10.39 -7.75
N SER A 80 5.02 9.86 -8.38
CA SER A 80 5.42 8.46 -8.25
C SER A 80 5.90 8.13 -6.83
N LEU A 81 6.56 9.07 -6.15
CA LEU A 81 6.96 8.93 -4.75
C LEU A 81 5.75 8.79 -3.81
N ASN A 82 4.74 9.65 -3.97
CA ASN A 82 3.54 9.60 -3.15
C ASN A 82 2.81 8.26 -3.33
N ARG A 83 2.67 7.81 -4.57
CA ARG A 83 2.09 6.50 -4.89
C ARG A 83 2.88 5.37 -4.25
N ARG A 84 4.20 5.37 -4.38
CA ARG A 84 5.06 4.34 -3.79
C ARG A 84 4.96 4.30 -2.26
N ILE A 85 5.00 5.47 -1.59
CA ILE A 85 4.83 5.55 -0.13
C ILE A 85 3.47 4.97 0.28
N LEU A 86 2.41 5.23 -0.47
CA LEU A 86 1.10 4.64 -0.23
C LEU A 86 1.13 3.11 -0.38
N GLU A 87 1.78 2.60 -1.43
CA GLU A 87 1.96 1.17 -1.67
C GLU A 87 2.74 0.50 -0.52
N ASP A 88 3.78 1.15 0.01
CA ASP A 88 4.55 0.66 1.17
C ASP A 88 3.66 0.60 2.44
N TRP A 89 2.81 1.61 2.69
CA TRP A 89 1.84 1.58 3.81
C TRP A 89 0.81 0.47 3.64
N ILE A 90 0.28 0.26 2.44
CA ILE A 90 -0.64 -0.84 2.14
C ILE A 90 0.04 -2.18 2.41
N SER A 91 1.24 -2.37 1.87
CA SER A 91 2.04 -3.59 2.03
C SER A 91 2.32 -3.90 3.50
N GLY A 92 2.71 -2.88 4.27
CA GLY A 92 2.94 -2.99 5.71
C GLY A 92 1.70 -3.44 6.49
N SER A 93 0.50 -3.07 6.04
CA SER A 93 -0.75 -3.48 6.70
C SER A 93 -0.98 -5.00 6.66
N TYR A 94 -0.49 -5.69 5.64
CA TYR A 94 -0.67 -7.15 5.51
C TYR A 94 0.07 -7.97 6.57
N THR A 95 0.94 -7.36 7.36
CA THR A 95 1.54 -8.04 8.53
C THR A 95 0.52 -8.42 9.59
N TYR A 96 -0.63 -7.76 9.60
CA TYR A 96 -1.74 -8.00 10.54
C TYR A 96 -2.77 -9.02 10.04
N LEU A 97 -2.63 -9.51 8.81
CA LEU A 97 -3.48 -10.53 8.21
C LEU A 97 -2.61 -11.66 7.67
N LYS A 98 -2.61 -12.81 8.34
CA LYS A 98 -1.81 -13.96 7.93
C LYS A 98 -2.72 -15.12 7.57
N VAL A 99 -2.41 -15.77 6.48
CA VAL A 99 -3.08 -17.00 6.03
C VAL A 99 -2.02 -18.08 5.90
N ASP A 100 -2.15 -19.15 6.66
CA ASP A 100 -1.22 -20.27 6.60
C ASP A 100 -1.53 -21.23 5.42
N GLU A 101 -0.69 -22.23 5.22
CA GLU A 101 -0.85 -23.24 4.16
C GLU A 101 -2.15 -24.03 4.27
N SER A 102 -2.69 -24.17 5.50
CA SER A 102 -3.96 -24.82 5.80
C SER A 102 -5.17 -23.90 5.60
N LYS A 103 -4.95 -22.68 5.08
CA LYS A 103 -5.95 -21.61 4.91
C LYS A 103 -6.55 -21.10 6.23
N HIS A 104 -5.88 -21.35 7.35
CA HIS A 104 -6.25 -20.73 8.60
C HIS A 104 -5.87 -19.24 8.58
N CYS A 105 -6.84 -18.37 8.86
CA CYS A 105 -6.67 -16.93 8.88
C CYS A 105 -6.45 -16.44 10.30
N THR A 106 -5.35 -15.75 10.54
CA THR A 106 -5.08 -15.03 11.79
C THR A 106 -5.10 -13.53 11.51
N PHE A 107 -5.88 -12.79 12.29
CA PHE A 107 -6.03 -11.34 12.13
C PHE A 107 -5.78 -10.63 13.45
N ASP A 108 -4.78 -9.73 13.45
CA ASP A 108 -4.43 -8.90 14.59
C ASP A 108 -5.14 -7.53 14.49
N GLU A 109 -6.39 -7.48 15.00
CA GLU A 109 -7.20 -6.26 15.02
C GLU A 109 -6.55 -5.16 15.86
N GLN A 110 -5.93 -5.52 16.99
CA GLN A 110 -5.31 -4.54 17.88
C GLN A 110 -4.07 -3.92 17.24
N GLY A 111 -3.22 -4.75 16.65
CA GLY A 111 -2.04 -4.29 15.90
C GLY A 111 -2.43 -3.41 14.72
N LEU A 112 -3.45 -3.79 13.95
CA LEU A 112 -3.96 -2.97 12.84
C LEU A 112 -4.48 -1.61 13.31
N ASN A 113 -5.22 -1.56 14.42
CA ASN A 113 -5.72 -0.30 14.99
C ASN A 113 -4.57 0.63 15.40
N ALA A 114 -3.53 0.09 16.03
CA ALA A 114 -2.32 0.84 16.38
C ALA A 114 -1.60 1.35 15.13
N TYR A 115 -1.52 0.53 14.08
CA TYR A 115 -0.94 0.89 12.79
C TYR A 115 -1.70 2.02 12.09
N VAL A 116 -3.03 1.95 12.03
CA VAL A 116 -3.89 3.02 11.48
C VAL A 116 -3.71 4.32 12.27
N THR A 117 -3.66 4.22 13.60
CA THR A 117 -3.43 5.38 14.48
C THR A 117 -2.08 6.05 14.17
N ARG A 118 -1.02 5.24 14.01
CA ARG A 118 0.31 5.73 13.63
C ARG A 118 0.29 6.43 12.27
N MET A 119 -0.36 5.84 11.25
CA MET A 119 -0.50 6.47 9.93
C MET A 119 -1.17 7.83 10.03
N LYS A 120 -2.24 7.96 10.83
CA LYS A 120 -2.93 9.24 11.07
C LYS A 120 -2.01 10.28 11.71
N GLN A 121 -1.20 9.88 12.70
CA GLN A 121 -0.21 10.75 13.33
C GLN A 121 0.84 11.25 12.34
N MET A 122 1.12 10.48 11.30
CA MET A 122 2.01 10.83 10.20
C MET A 122 1.30 11.53 9.02
N ASN A 123 0.05 11.96 9.22
CA ASN A 123 -0.77 12.63 8.20
C ASN A 123 -0.94 11.83 6.90
N VAL A 124 -1.03 10.49 6.99
CA VAL A 124 -1.41 9.65 5.86
C VAL A 124 -2.92 9.74 5.68
N ALA A 125 -3.35 10.41 4.62
CA ALA A 125 -4.78 10.67 4.37
C ALA A 125 -5.60 9.38 4.19
N GLU A 126 -4.97 8.35 3.64
CA GLU A 126 -5.57 7.05 3.32
C GLU A 126 -5.59 6.07 4.50
N ALA A 127 -5.19 6.47 5.71
CA ALA A 127 -5.02 5.58 6.85
C ALA A 127 -6.26 4.73 7.18
N ASP A 128 -7.44 5.37 7.26
CA ASP A 128 -8.69 4.64 7.52
C ASP A 128 -9.07 3.69 6.39
N MET A 129 -8.86 4.13 5.16
CA MET A 129 -9.12 3.34 3.96
C MET A 129 -8.25 2.07 3.94
N ILE A 130 -6.95 2.18 4.24
CA ILE A 130 -6.04 1.02 4.32
C ILE A 130 -6.54 0.02 5.37
N GLY A 131 -6.90 0.50 6.56
CA GLY A 131 -7.42 -0.35 7.62
C GLY A 131 -8.72 -1.07 7.24
N GLU A 132 -9.68 -0.34 6.66
CA GLU A 132 -10.97 -0.91 6.26
C GLU A 132 -10.84 -1.89 5.09
N ASN A 133 -9.95 -1.64 4.12
CA ASN A 133 -9.69 -2.59 3.04
C ASN A 133 -9.06 -3.90 3.54
N LEU A 134 -8.15 -3.84 4.54
CA LEU A 134 -7.60 -5.05 5.12
C LEU A 134 -8.66 -5.86 5.87
N ARG A 135 -9.58 -5.19 6.58
CA ARG A 135 -10.74 -5.85 7.22
C ARG A 135 -11.69 -6.47 6.21
N LEU A 136 -11.89 -5.81 5.06
CA LEU A 136 -12.67 -6.37 3.97
C LEU A 136 -12.04 -7.67 3.46
N ASN A 137 -10.74 -7.69 3.23
CA ASN A 137 -10.02 -8.89 2.82
C ASN A 137 -10.14 -10.02 3.85
N ARG A 138 -10.00 -9.71 5.15
CA ARG A 138 -10.24 -10.67 6.24
C ARG A 138 -11.65 -11.26 6.17
N ASP A 139 -12.67 -10.40 6.06
CA ASP A 139 -14.07 -10.83 6.04
C ASP A 139 -14.32 -11.82 4.90
N GLY A 140 -13.76 -11.56 3.72
CA GLY A 140 -13.83 -12.48 2.59
C GLY A 140 -13.08 -13.80 2.82
N ILE A 141 -11.84 -13.76 3.33
CA ILE A 141 -11.05 -14.97 3.63
C ILE A 141 -11.75 -15.85 4.66
N MET A 142 -12.39 -15.23 5.65
CA MET A 142 -13.14 -15.93 6.71
C MET A 142 -14.57 -16.31 6.30
N ASN A 143 -14.97 -16.07 5.05
CA ASN A 143 -16.33 -16.28 4.54
C ASN A 143 -17.42 -15.53 5.33
N GLN A 144 -17.09 -14.39 5.92
CA GLN A 144 -18.02 -13.52 6.65
C GLN A 144 -18.73 -12.57 5.68
N TRP A 145 -19.52 -13.15 4.76
CA TRP A 145 -20.07 -12.45 3.58
C TRP A 145 -20.98 -11.28 3.91
N ASP A 146 -21.78 -11.34 5.00
CA ASP A 146 -22.57 -10.20 5.46
C ASP A 146 -21.71 -9.00 5.83
N SER A 147 -20.64 -9.24 6.59
CA SER A 147 -19.67 -8.21 6.99
C SER A 147 -18.92 -7.67 5.78
N PHE A 148 -18.52 -8.57 4.86
CA PHE A 148 -17.84 -8.23 3.62
C PHE A 148 -18.68 -7.27 2.77
N VAL A 149 -19.98 -7.58 2.54
CA VAL A 149 -20.87 -6.73 1.74
C VAL A 149 -21.13 -5.40 2.42
N LYS A 150 -21.44 -5.39 3.72
CA LYS A 150 -21.66 -4.14 4.47
C LYS A 150 -20.44 -3.21 4.44
N ARG A 151 -19.25 -3.78 4.54
CA ARG A 151 -17.98 -3.02 4.49
C ARG A 151 -17.70 -2.52 3.09
N GLY A 152 -17.90 -3.36 2.07
CA GLY A 152 -17.75 -2.98 0.67
C GLY A 152 -18.71 -1.83 0.29
N ASP A 153 -19.98 -1.91 0.67
CA ASP A 153 -20.96 -0.85 0.44
C ASP A 153 -20.51 0.49 1.06
N LYS A 154 -19.98 0.45 2.29
CA LYS A 154 -19.49 1.63 2.99
C LYS A 154 -18.26 2.25 2.28
N LEU A 155 -17.31 1.41 1.86
CA LEU A 155 -16.11 1.85 1.16
C LEU A 155 -16.43 2.45 -0.21
N LEU A 156 -17.36 1.84 -0.96
CA LEU A 156 -17.85 2.37 -2.24
C LEU A 156 -18.61 3.70 -2.08
N ALA A 157 -19.44 3.81 -1.04
CA ALA A 157 -20.17 5.05 -0.78
C ALA A 157 -19.24 6.22 -0.43
N SER A 158 -18.10 5.94 0.19
CA SER A 158 -17.09 6.95 0.54
C SER A 158 -16.02 7.17 -0.54
N HIS A 159 -16.11 6.51 -1.69
CA HIS A 159 -15.08 6.49 -2.75
C HIS A 159 -13.67 6.15 -2.22
N THR A 160 -13.61 5.26 -1.21
CA THR A 160 -12.38 4.93 -0.48
C THR A 160 -11.92 3.48 -0.69
N ILE A 161 -12.31 2.84 -1.78
CA ILE A 161 -11.78 1.51 -2.11
C ILE A 161 -10.36 1.68 -2.65
N LEU A 162 -9.42 0.96 -2.03
CA LEU A 162 -8.08 0.75 -2.57
C LEU A 162 -8.18 -0.24 -3.73
N GLY A 163 -8.03 0.25 -4.91
CA GLY A 163 -8.08 -0.54 -6.13
C GLY A 163 -8.93 0.10 -7.21
N ASP A 164 -8.71 -0.37 -8.39
CA ASP A 164 -9.44 -0.03 -9.57
C ASP A 164 -10.66 -0.95 -9.75
N GLU A 165 -11.34 -0.80 -10.85
CA GLU A 165 -12.50 -1.61 -11.24
C GLU A 165 -12.15 -3.10 -11.37
N GLU A 166 -10.89 -3.42 -11.67
CA GLU A 166 -10.40 -4.79 -11.74
C GLU A 166 -10.41 -5.46 -10.35
N GLN A 167 -10.00 -4.76 -9.32
CA GLN A 167 -10.06 -5.26 -7.94
C GLN A 167 -11.50 -5.51 -7.49
N LEU A 168 -12.44 -4.62 -7.80
CA LEU A 168 -13.85 -4.84 -7.54
C LEU A 168 -14.38 -6.09 -8.24
N LEU A 169 -14.03 -6.25 -9.50
CA LEU A 169 -14.42 -7.42 -10.28
C LEU A 169 -13.84 -8.71 -9.68
N GLN A 170 -12.62 -8.71 -9.19
CA GLN A 170 -12.01 -9.86 -8.52
C GLN A 170 -12.77 -10.22 -7.23
N TRP A 171 -13.16 -9.24 -6.42
CA TRP A 171 -13.94 -9.49 -5.21
C TRP A 171 -15.33 -10.06 -5.52
N VAL A 172 -16.02 -9.54 -6.53
CA VAL A 172 -17.32 -10.08 -6.96
C VAL A 172 -17.17 -11.49 -7.50
N LYS A 173 -16.16 -11.78 -8.32
CA LYS A 173 -15.86 -13.14 -8.81
C LYS A 173 -15.57 -14.10 -7.66
N TRP A 174 -14.79 -13.66 -6.68
CA TRP A 174 -14.48 -14.47 -5.51
C TRP A 174 -15.74 -14.77 -4.70
N MET A 175 -16.55 -13.77 -4.42
CA MET A 175 -17.82 -13.92 -3.71
C MET A 175 -18.80 -14.84 -4.45
N ASN A 176 -18.94 -14.67 -5.77
CA ASN A 176 -19.78 -15.55 -6.60
C ASN A 176 -19.37 -17.03 -6.54
N LYS A 177 -18.07 -17.29 -6.35
CA LYS A 177 -17.54 -18.65 -6.26
C LYS A 177 -17.71 -19.26 -4.86
N ALA A 178 -17.63 -18.45 -3.80
CA ALA A 178 -17.50 -18.93 -2.43
C ALA A 178 -18.74 -18.67 -1.55
N CYS A 179 -19.55 -17.67 -1.84
CA CYS A 179 -20.76 -17.34 -1.09
C CYS A 179 -21.98 -18.13 -1.61
N ALA A 180 -22.68 -18.83 -0.73
CA ALA A 180 -23.89 -19.57 -1.10
C ALA A 180 -25.15 -18.65 -1.17
N ASP A 181 -25.13 -17.50 -0.49
CA ASP A 181 -26.27 -16.59 -0.41
C ASP A 181 -26.38 -15.75 -1.70
N MET A 182 -27.47 -15.98 -2.45
CA MET A 182 -27.75 -15.29 -3.70
C MET A 182 -27.97 -13.79 -3.49
N SER A 183 -28.65 -13.40 -2.40
CA SER A 183 -28.98 -11.99 -2.15
C SER A 183 -27.75 -11.15 -1.89
N LEU A 184 -26.75 -11.73 -1.21
CA LEU A 184 -25.45 -11.08 -0.98
C LEU A 184 -24.64 -10.99 -2.28
N ARG A 185 -24.70 -12.03 -3.13
CA ARG A 185 -24.04 -11.99 -4.45
C ARG A 185 -24.62 -10.92 -5.37
N GLU A 186 -25.95 -10.77 -5.37
CA GLU A 186 -26.64 -9.73 -6.14
C GLU A 186 -26.24 -8.32 -5.68
N LYS A 187 -26.16 -8.08 -4.36
CA LYS A 187 -25.65 -6.82 -3.82
C LYS A 187 -24.22 -6.52 -4.26
N ALA A 188 -23.35 -7.51 -4.20
CA ALA A 188 -21.96 -7.31 -4.64
C ALA A 188 -21.87 -7.07 -6.16
N ALA A 189 -22.72 -7.69 -6.98
CA ALA A 189 -22.77 -7.43 -8.41
C ALA A 189 -23.08 -5.95 -8.73
N GLN A 190 -23.94 -5.31 -7.92
CA GLN A 190 -24.25 -3.88 -8.06
C GLN A 190 -23.01 -2.96 -7.89
N TRP A 191 -21.96 -3.44 -7.23
CA TRP A 191 -20.71 -2.69 -7.13
C TRP A 191 -20.05 -2.49 -8.50
N CYS A 192 -20.06 -3.53 -9.33
CA CYS A 192 -19.53 -3.44 -10.69
C CYS A 192 -20.38 -2.51 -11.57
N GLU A 193 -21.72 -2.57 -11.43
CA GLU A 193 -22.62 -1.68 -12.16
C GLU A 193 -22.37 -0.21 -11.82
N LYS A 194 -22.20 0.09 -10.53
CA LYS A 194 -21.88 1.44 -10.05
C LYS A 194 -20.51 1.91 -10.54
N ALA A 195 -19.49 1.07 -10.44
CA ALA A 195 -18.15 1.39 -10.92
C ALA A 195 -18.12 1.66 -12.43
N CYS A 196 -18.83 0.85 -13.23
CA CYS A 196 -18.99 1.08 -14.67
C CYS A 196 -19.71 2.40 -14.97
N ALA A 197 -20.76 2.75 -14.23
CA ALA A 197 -21.46 4.01 -14.40
C ALA A 197 -20.58 5.23 -14.08
N ASP A 198 -19.76 5.13 -13.03
CA ASP A 198 -18.81 6.20 -12.65
C ASP A 198 -17.70 6.38 -13.69
N LEU A 199 -17.22 5.27 -14.31
CA LEU A 199 -16.25 5.31 -15.41
C LEU A 199 -16.80 5.98 -16.67
N ILE A 200 -18.05 5.67 -17.04
CA ILE A 200 -18.70 6.27 -18.21
C ILE A 200 -18.79 7.78 -18.02
N LYS A 201 -19.22 8.25 -16.84
CA LYS A 201 -19.30 9.69 -16.54
C LYS A 201 -17.95 10.39 -16.64
N LYS A 202 -16.87 9.77 -16.10
CA LYS A 202 -15.53 10.34 -16.16
C LYS A 202 -14.97 10.47 -17.59
N ASN A 203 -15.45 9.65 -18.51
CA ASN A 203 -15.00 9.70 -19.92
C ASN A 203 -15.85 10.68 -20.76
N GLU A 204 -16.97 11.19 -20.23
CA GLU A 204 -17.83 12.18 -20.88
C GLU A 204 -17.51 13.63 -20.45
N GLU A 205 -16.71 13.80 -19.39
CA GLU A 205 -16.18 15.11 -18.92
C GLU A 205 -14.79 15.42 -19.53
#